data_30162075a437e4922c8848636ffcbd0d
#
_entry.id   30162075a437e4922c8848636ffcbd0d
#
_cell.length_a   1.000
_cell.length_b   1.000
_cell.length_c   1.000
_cell.angle_alpha   90.00
_cell.angle_beta   90.00
_cell.angle_gamma   90.00
#
_symmetry.space_group_name_H-M   'P 1'
#
loop_
_entity.id
_entity.type
_entity.pdbx_description
1 polymer ?
#
loop_
_entity_poly.entity_id
_entity_poly.type
_entity_poly.pdbx_seq_one_letter_code
_entity_poly.pdbx_strand_id
1 'polypeptide(L)'
;MQTTLSPEARQLPRAAEAERILRSCVHCGFCNATCPTYQLQGDELDGPRGRIYLIKQVLEGAPATAQTQQHLDRCLSCRNCESTCPS
;
A
#
# COMPACT_ATOMS: atom_id res chain seq x y z
N MET A 1 -10.31 0.79 2.67
CA MET A 1 -10.81 0.02 1.50
C MET A 1 -11.34 -1.33 1.95
N GLN A 2 -12.40 -1.79 1.35
CA GLN A 2 -12.86 -3.14 1.60
C GLN A 2 -11.81 -4.14 1.11
N THR A 3 -11.46 -5.11 1.95
CA THR A 3 -10.36 -6.03 1.69
C THR A 3 -10.75 -7.43 2.12
N THR A 4 -10.51 -8.41 1.25
CA THR A 4 -10.75 -9.83 1.54
C THR A 4 -9.45 -10.59 1.27
N LEU A 5 -8.79 -11.02 2.33
CA LEU A 5 -7.52 -11.75 2.19
C LEU A 5 -7.74 -13.13 1.61
N SER A 6 -6.79 -13.60 0.78
CA SER A 6 -6.81 -14.97 0.29
C SER A 6 -6.53 -15.95 1.44
N PRO A 7 -6.90 -17.24 1.29
CA PRO A 7 -6.60 -18.22 2.33
C PRO A 7 -5.12 -18.31 2.67
N GLU A 8 -4.24 -18.21 1.68
CA GLU A 8 -2.80 -18.21 1.90
C GLU A 8 -2.35 -16.98 2.69
N ALA A 9 -2.88 -15.82 2.35
CA ALA A 9 -2.52 -14.58 3.04
C ALA A 9 -2.98 -14.58 4.50
N ARG A 10 -4.10 -15.23 4.81
CA ARG A 10 -4.60 -15.33 6.18
C ARG A 10 -3.67 -16.10 7.11
N GLN A 11 -2.78 -16.92 6.54
CA GLN A 11 -1.82 -17.70 7.31
C GLN A 11 -0.53 -16.93 7.59
N LEU A 12 -0.36 -15.75 7.01
CA LEU A 12 0.83 -14.94 7.24
C LEU A 12 0.83 -14.34 8.65
N PRO A 13 2.01 -14.14 9.26
CA PRO A 13 2.08 -13.43 10.53
C PRO A 13 1.47 -12.03 10.39
N ARG A 14 0.70 -11.61 11.40
CA ARG A 14 0.09 -10.29 11.45
C ARG A 14 -0.92 -10.02 10.32
N ALA A 15 -1.48 -11.08 9.72
CA ALA A 15 -2.46 -10.92 8.64
C ALA A 15 -3.69 -10.13 9.09
N ALA A 16 -4.19 -10.38 10.30
CA ALA A 16 -5.34 -9.66 10.84
C ALA A 16 -5.05 -8.16 11.00
N GLU A 17 -3.85 -7.82 11.42
CA GLU A 17 -3.43 -6.43 11.56
C GLU A 17 -3.35 -5.75 10.19
N ALA A 18 -2.78 -6.43 9.20
CA ALA A 18 -2.69 -5.91 7.84
C ALA A 18 -4.08 -5.67 7.26
N GLU A 19 -5.02 -6.61 7.46
CA GLU A 19 -6.39 -6.45 6.99
C GLU A 19 -7.05 -5.23 7.64
N ARG A 20 -6.87 -5.06 8.95
CA ARG A 20 -7.44 -3.92 9.66
C ARG A 20 -6.91 -2.59 9.10
N ILE A 21 -5.62 -2.51 8.87
CA ILE A 21 -5.00 -1.29 8.34
C ILE A 21 -5.51 -0.99 6.93
N LEU A 22 -5.58 -2.01 6.08
CA LEU A 22 -6.07 -1.83 4.70
C LEU A 22 -7.53 -1.38 4.68
N ARG A 23 -8.36 -1.92 5.59
CA ARG A 23 -9.76 -1.52 5.69
C ARG A 23 -9.92 -0.09 6.17
N SER A 24 -8.97 0.42 6.96
CA SER A 24 -9.00 1.80 7.45
C SER A 24 -8.71 2.81 6.34
N CYS A 25 -8.00 2.42 5.30
CA CYS A 25 -7.67 3.31 4.20
C CYS A 25 -8.91 3.59 3.35
N VAL A 26 -9.23 4.88 3.18
CA VAL A 26 -10.36 5.29 2.34
C VAL A 26 -9.90 5.70 0.93
N HIS A 27 -8.64 5.51 0.62
CA HIS A 27 -8.07 5.72 -0.71
C HIS A 27 -8.20 7.18 -1.19
N CYS A 28 -8.14 8.14 -0.27
CA CYS A 28 -8.32 9.56 -0.60
C CYS A 28 -7.13 10.20 -1.30
N GLY A 29 -5.93 9.65 -1.08
CA GLY A 29 -4.73 10.15 -1.74
C GLY A 29 -4.05 11.34 -1.09
N PHE A 30 -4.48 11.79 0.08
CA PHE A 30 -3.82 12.90 0.80
C PHE A 30 -2.35 12.61 1.05
N CYS A 31 -2.02 11.34 1.26
CA CYS A 31 -0.65 10.92 1.54
C CYS A 31 0.30 11.12 0.35
N ASN A 32 -0.23 11.16 -0.88
CA ASN A 32 0.63 11.30 -2.06
C ASN A 32 1.38 12.62 -2.09
N ALA A 33 0.78 13.69 -1.59
CA ALA A 33 1.36 15.03 -1.64
C ALA A 33 2.69 15.12 -0.87
N THR A 34 2.87 14.28 0.15
CA THR A 34 4.07 14.30 0.99
C THR A 34 5.08 13.22 0.63
N CYS A 35 4.78 12.40 -0.36
CA CYS A 35 5.64 11.28 -0.74
C CYS A 35 6.72 11.71 -1.72
N PRO A 36 8.02 11.62 -1.36
CA PRO A 36 9.10 12.06 -2.25
C PRO A 36 9.15 11.29 -3.56
N THR A 37 8.92 9.97 -3.53
CA THR A 37 8.99 9.17 -4.75
C THR A 37 7.82 9.47 -5.68
N TYR A 38 6.64 9.76 -5.14
CA TYR A 38 5.51 10.18 -5.95
C TYR A 38 5.80 11.53 -6.63
N GLN A 39 6.39 12.47 -5.89
CA GLN A 39 6.72 13.77 -6.44
C GLN A 39 7.76 13.69 -7.55
N LEU A 40 8.73 12.79 -7.42
CA LEU A 40 9.79 12.64 -8.42
C LEU A 40 9.33 11.86 -9.65
N GLN A 41 8.59 10.76 -9.45
CA GLN A 41 8.21 9.86 -10.55
C GLN A 41 6.91 10.27 -11.23
N GLY A 42 6.01 10.92 -10.50
CA GLY A 42 4.69 11.25 -11.02
C GLY A 42 3.82 10.03 -11.30
N ASP A 43 4.17 8.85 -10.79
CA ASP A 43 3.46 7.60 -10.99
C ASP A 43 2.67 7.26 -9.74
N GLU A 44 1.37 6.97 -9.91
CA GLU A 44 0.49 6.61 -8.80
C GLU A 44 1.06 5.42 -8.00
N LEU A 45 1.69 4.47 -8.68
CA LEU A 45 2.22 3.27 -8.04
C LEU A 45 3.50 3.55 -7.23
N ASP A 46 4.10 4.71 -7.40
CA ASP A 46 5.25 5.14 -6.60
C ASP A 46 4.85 6.05 -5.45
N GLY A 47 3.55 6.16 -5.17
CA GLY A 47 3.00 6.89 -4.05
C GLY A 47 2.37 5.96 -3.01
N PRO A 48 2.05 6.48 -1.81
CA PRO A 48 1.50 5.61 -0.74
C PRO A 48 0.18 4.97 -1.11
N ARG A 49 -0.72 5.73 -1.74
CA ARG A 49 -2.03 5.20 -2.11
C ARG A 49 -1.91 4.04 -3.08
N GLY A 50 -1.10 4.19 -4.12
CA GLY A 50 -0.89 3.13 -5.11
C GLY A 50 -0.18 1.92 -4.52
N ARG A 51 0.80 2.14 -3.64
CA ARG A 51 1.50 1.03 -2.97
C ARG A 51 0.56 0.26 -2.05
N ILE A 52 -0.29 0.94 -1.32
CA ILE A 52 -1.31 0.28 -0.48
C ILE A 52 -2.20 -0.60 -1.36
N TYR A 53 -2.60 -0.10 -2.52
CA TYR A 53 -3.43 -0.85 -3.45
C TYR A 53 -2.70 -2.09 -3.98
N LEU A 54 -1.41 -1.96 -4.30
CA LEU A 54 -0.60 -3.10 -4.75
C LEU A 54 -0.50 -4.18 -3.66
N ILE A 55 -0.26 -3.76 -2.42
CA ILE A 55 -0.21 -4.69 -1.28
C ILE A 55 -1.55 -5.39 -1.10
N LYS A 56 -2.64 -4.62 -1.17
CA LYS A 56 -3.99 -5.16 -1.06
C LYS A 56 -4.23 -6.24 -2.11
N GLN A 57 -3.88 -5.97 -3.38
CA GLN A 57 -4.08 -6.94 -4.45
C GLN A 57 -3.31 -8.23 -4.22
N VAL A 58 -2.06 -8.14 -3.77
CA VAL A 58 -1.25 -9.33 -3.49
C VAL A 58 -1.88 -10.14 -2.35
N LEU A 59 -2.32 -9.48 -1.30
CA LEU A 59 -2.94 -10.17 -0.16
C LEU A 59 -4.30 -10.76 -0.51
N GLU A 60 -4.96 -10.26 -1.55
CA GLU A 60 -6.22 -10.81 -2.03
C GLU A 60 -6.02 -11.95 -3.03
N GLY A 61 -4.79 -12.30 -3.37
CA GLY A 61 -4.48 -13.44 -4.19
C GLY A 61 -3.84 -13.14 -5.53
N ALA A 62 -3.65 -11.86 -5.89
CA ALA A 62 -2.96 -11.53 -7.13
C ALA A 62 -1.48 -11.88 -7.04
N PRO A 63 -0.85 -12.34 -8.13
CA PRO A 63 0.57 -12.66 -8.09
C PRO A 63 1.42 -11.40 -7.90
N ALA A 64 2.45 -11.50 -7.06
CA ALA A 64 3.43 -10.44 -6.90
C ALA A 64 4.39 -10.51 -8.08
N THR A 65 4.40 -9.46 -8.91
CA THR A 65 5.28 -9.40 -10.08
C THR A 65 6.55 -8.64 -9.75
N ALA A 66 7.57 -8.73 -10.64
CA ALA A 66 8.78 -7.93 -10.51
C ALA A 66 8.47 -6.43 -10.54
N GLN A 67 7.45 -6.03 -11.29
CA GLN A 67 7.02 -4.63 -11.36
C GLN A 67 6.41 -4.19 -10.02
N THR A 68 5.59 -5.03 -9.40
CA THR A 68 5.05 -4.76 -8.07
C THR A 68 6.18 -4.56 -7.07
N GLN A 69 7.16 -5.45 -7.07
CA GLN A 69 8.31 -5.36 -6.18
C GLN A 69 9.07 -4.06 -6.40
N GLN A 70 9.27 -3.66 -7.65
CA GLN A 70 9.99 -2.44 -7.99
C GLN A 70 9.33 -1.20 -7.37
N HIS A 71 8.01 -1.09 -7.50
CA HIS A 71 7.28 0.05 -6.93
C HIS A 71 7.35 0.07 -5.41
N LEU A 72 7.24 -1.09 -4.77
CA LEU A 72 7.32 -1.17 -3.31
C LEU A 72 8.72 -0.85 -2.81
N ASP A 73 9.76 -1.31 -3.53
CA ASP A 73 11.14 -1.10 -3.14
C ASP A 73 11.59 0.36 -3.27
N ARG A 74 10.92 1.15 -4.10
CA ARG A 74 11.22 2.57 -4.23
C ARG A 74 10.83 3.39 -3.02
N CYS A 75 10.04 2.84 -2.11
CA CYS A 75 9.64 3.54 -0.89
C CYS A 75 10.87 3.82 -0.03
N LEU A 76 11.03 5.07 0.39
CA LEU A 76 12.16 5.51 1.21
C LEU A 76 11.97 5.28 2.70
N SER A 77 10.80 4.80 3.09
CA SER A 77 10.46 4.57 4.51
C SER A 77 10.54 5.85 5.36
N CYS A 78 10.28 6.99 4.76
CA CYS A 78 10.35 8.27 5.47
C CYS A 78 9.15 8.51 6.40
N ARG A 79 8.04 7.80 6.21
CA ARG A 79 6.82 7.85 7.02
C ARG A 79 6.07 9.19 6.99
N ASN A 80 6.37 10.06 6.01
CA ASN A 80 5.63 11.31 5.85
C ASN A 80 4.15 11.06 5.58
N CYS A 81 3.84 9.97 4.88
CA CYS A 81 2.46 9.60 4.57
C CYS A 81 1.63 9.32 5.82
N GLU A 82 2.24 8.81 6.89
CA GLU A 82 1.53 8.52 8.14
C GLU A 82 1.05 9.80 8.80
N SER A 83 1.90 10.85 8.82
CA SER A 83 1.55 12.11 9.44
C SER A 83 0.44 12.84 8.69
N THR A 84 0.32 12.59 7.39
CA THR A 84 -0.67 13.26 6.54
C THR A 84 -2.00 12.54 6.51
N CYS A 85 -2.01 11.23 6.78
CA CYS A 85 -3.20 10.40 6.64
C CYS A 85 -4.31 10.83 7.60
N PRO A 86 -5.54 11.15 7.10
CA PRO A 86 -6.65 11.52 7.97
C PRO A 86 -7.35 10.31 8.61
N SER A 87 -7.02 9.10 8.16
CA SER A 87 -7.59 7.86 8.69
C SER A 87 -6.58 7.12 9.53
#